data_816a22015fc750ae174590272ae95276
#
_entry.id   816a22015fc750ae174590272ae95276
#
_cell.length_a   1.000
_cell.length_b   1.000
_cell.length_c   1.000
_cell.angle_alpha   90.00
_cell.angle_beta   90.00
_cell.angle_gamma   90.00
#
_symmetry.space_group_name_H-M   'P 1'
#
loop_
_entity.id
_entity.type
_entity.pdbx_description
1 polymer ?
#
loop_
_entity_poly.entity_id
_entity_poly.type
_entity_poly.pdbx_seq_one_letter_code
_entity_poly.pdbx_strand_id
1 'polypeptide(L)'
;AVYGMLAAIGVIIISKQFHVLLGQNPNRSWLDSTLPEAIGKKPISEPLELIEIIPRSIAQIELNAFWVGLVTLIIVFAWAQLKASWAKKVPGAIVALLVSIVFAKWIGLGESLYVKFDKNLGDILYLNVDFGGISQLGTFLKHVMMFALVGTLESMLTVNAIDTRDPWKRKSNVDKDIKALGLGNMVAGLLGGLPMISEVARSSANI
;
A
#
# COMPACT_ATOMS: atom_id res chain seq x y z
N ALA A 1 -7.72 14.09 15.00
CA ALA A 1 -6.42 13.48 14.65
C ALA A 1 -6.56 12.33 13.66
N VAL A 2 -7.40 11.28 13.92
CA VAL A 2 -7.55 10.08 13.08
C VAL A 2 -7.97 10.41 11.64
N TYR A 3 -8.99 11.27 11.45
CA TYR A 3 -9.44 11.64 10.09
C TYR A 3 -8.36 12.41 9.32
N GLY A 4 -7.56 13.25 10.00
CA GLY A 4 -6.45 13.95 9.38
C GLY A 4 -5.35 12.98 8.92
N MET A 5 -5.03 11.98 9.74
CA MET A 5 -4.07 10.93 9.40
C MET A 5 -4.55 10.09 8.21
N LEU A 6 -5.82 9.65 8.21
CA LEU A 6 -6.40 8.91 7.10
C LEU A 6 -6.42 9.72 5.80
N ALA A 7 -6.75 11.02 5.89
CA ALA A 7 -6.70 11.91 4.74
C ALA A 7 -5.28 12.07 4.19
N ALA A 8 -4.29 12.24 5.07
CA ALA A 8 -2.89 12.33 4.66
C ALA A 8 -2.40 11.05 3.98
N ILE A 9 -2.71 9.87 4.53
CA ILE A 9 -2.41 8.58 3.90
C ILE A 9 -3.11 8.48 2.53
N GLY A 10 -4.37 8.91 2.45
CA GLY A 10 -5.12 8.95 1.19
C GLY A 10 -4.42 9.79 0.13
N VAL A 11 -3.95 11.00 0.47
CA VAL A 11 -3.20 11.87 -0.44
C VAL A 11 -1.90 11.22 -0.90
N ILE A 12 -1.14 10.60 0.03
CA ILE A 12 0.10 9.88 -0.29
C ILE A 12 -0.16 8.74 -1.28
N ILE A 13 -1.21 7.96 -1.04
CA ILE A 13 -1.56 6.84 -1.93
C ILE A 13 -2.00 7.37 -3.29
N ILE A 14 -2.88 8.36 -3.34
CA ILE A 14 -3.38 8.92 -4.61
C ILE A 14 -2.24 9.51 -5.42
N SER A 15 -1.33 10.26 -4.81
CA SER A 15 -0.19 10.86 -5.52
C SER A 15 0.68 9.81 -6.23
N LYS A 16 0.90 8.64 -5.62
CA LYS A 16 1.66 7.53 -6.23
C LYS A 16 0.83 6.76 -7.26
N GLN A 17 -0.39 6.40 -6.91
CA GLN A 17 -1.24 5.55 -7.74
C GLN A 17 -1.73 6.25 -9.00
N PHE A 18 -1.78 7.57 -8.99
CA PHE A 18 -2.10 8.34 -10.19
C PHE A 18 -1.09 8.10 -11.32
N HIS A 19 0.21 8.07 -11.00
CA HIS A 19 1.25 7.76 -11.98
C HIS A 19 1.15 6.31 -12.49
N VAL A 20 0.86 5.36 -11.58
CA VAL A 20 0.67 3.95 -11.93
C VAL A 20 -0.54 3.78 -12.86
N LEU A 21 -1.63 4.53 -12.64
CA LEU A 21 -2.80 4.55 -13.53
C LEU A 21 -2.44 5.01 -14.95
N LEU A 22 -1.50 5.95 -15.07
CA LEU A 22 -0.99 6.42 -16.37
C LEU A 22 0.06 5.48 -16.99
N GLY A 23 0.31 4.32 -16.38
CA GLY A 23 1.33 3.37 -16.82
C GLY A 23 2.75 3.75 -16.43
N GLN A 24 2.90 4.74 -15.57
CA GLN A 24 4.19 5.27 -15.14
C GLN A 24 4.54 4.75 -13.75
N ASN A 25 5.75 4.26 -13.56
CA ASN A 25 6.22 3.84 -12.25
C ASN A 25 7.20 4.90 -11.72
N PRO A 26 6.83 5.65 -10.66
CA PRO A 26 7.68 6.71 -10.11
C PRO A 26 9.02 6.21 -9.56
N ASN A 27 9.18 4.91 -9.36
CA ASN A 27 10.43 4.29 -8.91
C ASN A 27 11.32 3.82 -10.09
N ARG A 28 10.92 4.06 -11.35
CA ARG A 28 11.71 3.66 -12.52
C ARG A 28 12.65 4.77 -12.98
N SER A 29 13.78 4.35 -13.53
CA SER A 29 14.85 5.20 -14.03
C SER A 29 14.46 6.17 -15.17
N TRP A 30 13.30 5.99 -15.83
CA TRP A 30 12.84 6.94 -16.85
C TRP A 30 12.53 8.33 -16.27
N LEU A 31 12.13 8.40 -15.01
CA LEU A 31 11.93 9.67 -14.32
C LEU A 31 13.24 10.43 -14.15
N ASP A 32 14.33 9.69 -13.93
CA ASP A 32 15.69 10.27 -13.79
C ASP A 32 16.19 10.90 -15.10
N SER A 33 15.77 10.38 -16.26
CA SER A 33 16.19 10.90 -17.56
C SER A 33 15.42 12.15 -18.02
N THR A 34 14.25 12.40 -17.44
CA THR A 34 13.37 13.52 -17.82
C THR A 34 13.37 14.68 -16.84
N LEU A 35 13.94 14.50 -15.65
CA LEU A 35 14.08 15.56 -14.66
C LEU A 35 15.29 16.43 -14.95
N PRO A 36 15.21 17.77 -14.74
CA PRO A 36 16.37 18.63 -14.78
C PRO A 36 17.43 18.13 -13.77
N GLU A 37 18.70 18.20 -14.13
CA GLU A 37 19.86 17.80 -13.31
C GLU A 37 19.87 18.38 -11.88
N ALA A 38 19.07 19.43 -11.65
CA ALA A 38 18.91 20.10 -10.36
C ALA A 38 18.18 19.29 -9.28
N ILE A 39 17.39 18.27 -9.67
CA ILE A 39 16.65 17.42 -8.72
C ILE A 39 17.37 16.08 -8.60
N GLY A 40 18.57 16.08 -8.12
CA GLY A 40 19.46 14.93 -7.91
C GLY A 40 18.88 13.52 -8.12
N LYS A 41 19.71 12.57 -8.49
CA LYS A 41 19.42 11.14 -8.81
C LYS A 41 18.73 10.31 -7.70
N LYS A 42 17.83 10.91 -6.92
CA LYS A 42 17.03 10.19 -5.93
C LYS A 42 15.69 9.80 -6.52
N PRO A 43 15.21 8.55 -6.30
CA PRO A 43 13.86 8.20 -6.68
C PRO A 43 12.88 9.14 -5.98
N ILE A 44 11.97 9.74 -6.76
CA ILE A 44 10.96 10.65 -6.23
C ILE A 44 9.98 9.82 -5.40
N SER A 45 9.99 10.05 -4.11
CA SER A 45 9.13 9.33 -3.17
C SER A 45 8.21 10.25 -2.37
N GLU A 46 8.50 11.56 -2.39
CA GLU A 46 7.71 12.53 -1.65
C GLU A 46 6.40 12.85 -2.35
N PRO A 47 5.26 12.84 -1.62
CA PRO A 47 3.94 13.02 -2.23
C PRO A 47 3.75 14.35 -2.95
N LEU A 48 4.38 15.43 -2.46
CA LEU A 48 4.29 16.75 -3.07
C LEU A 48 5.05 16.82 -4.40
N GLU A 49 6.25 16.24 -4.47
CA GLU A 49 7.03 16.14 -5.70
C GLU A 49 6.28 15.30 -6.75
N LEU A 50 5.63 14.22 -6.32
CA LEU A 50 4.81 13.40 -7.21
C LEU A 50 3.63 14.19 -7.80
N ILE A 51 2.98 15.05 -7.01
CA ILE A 51 1.90 15.90 -7.49
C ILE A 51 2.42 16.90 -8.53
N GLU A 52 3.59 17.47 -8.33
CA GLU A 52 4.20 18.44 -9.24
C GLU A 52 4.50 17.85 -10.62
N ILE A 53 4.87 16.57 -10.69
CA ILE A 53 5.18 15.91 -11.97
C ILE A 53 3.97 15.29 -12.69
N ILE A 54 2.76 15.39 -12.16
CA ILE A 54 1.53 14.90 -12.81
C ILE A 54 1.40 15.36 -14.26
N PRO A 55 1.61 16.65 -14.62
CA PRO A 55 1.48 17.10 -16.00
C PRO A 55 2.43 16.36 -16.96
N ARG A 56 3.64 16.02 -16.51
CA ARG A 56 4.60 15.24 -17.30
C ARG A 56 4.15 13.80 -17.49
N SER A 57 3.62 13.18 -16.44
CA SER A 57 3.09 11.83 -16.51
C SER A 57 1.89 11.70 -17.44
N ILE A 58 1.06 12.75 -17.53
CA ILE A 58 -0.05 12.82 -18.50
C ILE A 58 0.50 12.92 -19.93
N ALA A 59 1.56 13.68 -20.14
CA ALA A 59 2.18 13.80 -21.47
C ALA A 59 2.82 12.50 -21.97
N GLN A 60 3.19 11.60 -21.06
CA GLN A 60 3.84 10.31 -21.34
C GLN A 60 2.93 9.11 -21.03
N ILE A 61 1.62 9.28 -21.17
CA ILE A 61 0.64 8.25 -20.85
C ILE A 61 0.84 6.99 -21.70
N GLU A 62 0.87 5.84 -21.02
CA GLU A 62 0.82 4.52 -21.64
C GLU A 62 -0.65 4.10 -21.79
N LEU A 63 -1.20 4.26 -22.99
CA LEU A 63 -2.64 4.07 -23.24
C LEU A 63 -3.16 2.70 -22.82
N ASN A 64 -2.39 1.63 -23.06
CA ASN A 64 -2.81 0.28 -22.69
C ASN A 64 -2.92 0.12 -21.17
N ALA A 65 -1.92 0.62 -20.43
CA ALA A 65 -1.95 0.60 -18.97
C ALA A 65 -3.07 1.46 -18.41
N PHE A 66 -3.28 2.64 -19.00
CA PHE A 66 -4.36 3.54 -18.61
C PHE A 66 -5.74 2.90 -18.75
N TRP A 67 -6.01 2.22 -19.86
CA TRP A 67 -7.29 1.52 -20.07
C TRP A 67 -7.50 0.40 -19.06
N VAL A 68 -6.47 -0.40 -18.76
CA VAL A 68 -6.53 -1.43 -17.72
C VAL A 68 -6.84 -0.81 -16.35
N GLY A 69 -6.13 0.23 -15.99
CA GLY A 69 -6.34 0.94 -14.72
C GLY A 69 -7.73 1.59 -14.62
N LEU A 70 -8.20 2.22 -15.71
CA LEU A 70 -9.52 2.84 -15.75
C LEU A 70 -10.66 1.83 -15.62
N VAL A 71 -10.57 0.70 -16.35
CA VAL A 71 -11.55 -0.39 -16.23
C VAL A 71 -11.57 -0.96 -14.81
N THR A 72 -10.39 -1.16 -14.20
CA THR A 72 -10.28 -1.61 -12.81
C THR A 72 -10.96 -0.65 -11.85
N LEU A 73 -10.72 0.65 -12.01
CA LEU A 73 -11.32 1.70 -11.19
C LEU A 73 -12.84 1.72 -11.32
N ILE A 74 -13.36 1.66 -12.55
CA ILE A 74 -14.79 1.61 -12.82
C ILE A 74 -15.44 0.39 -12.14
N ILE A 75 -14.79 -0.78 -12.24
CA ILE A 75 -15.31 -2.00 -11.61
C ILE A 75 -15.38 -1.85 -10.09
N VAL A 76 -14.33 -1.33 -9.44
CA VAL A 76 -14.31 -1.13 -7.98
C VAL A 76 -15.45 -0.21 -7.55
N PHE A 77 -15.64 0.93 -8.22
CA PHE A 77 -16.71 1.87 -7.88
C PHE A 77 -18.10 1.34 -8.20
N ALA A 78 -18.28 0.70 -9.35
CA ALA A 78 -19.55 0.09 -9.73
C ALA A 78 -19.94 -1.05 -8.76
N TRP A 79 -18.96 -1.88 -8.38
CA TRP A 79 -19.19 -2.97 -7.42
C TRP A 79 -19.65 -2.46 -6.06
N ALA A 80 -19.07 -1.38 -5.57
CA ALA A 80 -19.46 -0.76 -4.31
C ALA A 80 -20.92 -0.25 -4.31
N GLN A 81 -21.48 0.07 -5.49
CA GLN A 81 -22.87 0.52 -5.64
C GLN A 81 -23.86 -0.62 -5.84
N LEU A 82 -23.39 -1.84 -6.11
CA LEU A 82 -24.25 -3.01 -6.29
C LEU A 82 -24.91 -3.41 -4.96
N LYS A 83 -26.24 -3.32 -4.90
CA LYS A 83 -27.05 -3.69 -3.72
C LYS A 83 -27.37 -5.19 -3.65
N ALA A 84 -26.90 -5.99 -4.61
CA ALA A 84 -27.19 -7.43 -4.68
C ALA A 84 -26.55 -8.19 -3.51
N SER A 85 -27.29 -9.12 -2.92
CA SER A 85 -26.83 -9.89 -1.75
C SER A 85 -25.56 -10.71 -2.01
N TRP A 86 -25.39 -11.21 -3.24
CA TRP A 86 -24.19 -11.96 -3.65
C TRP A 86 -22.96 -11.04 -3.83
N ALA A 87 -23.17 -9.79 -4.30
CA ALA A 87 -22.07 -8.83 -4.46
C ALA A 87 -21.46 -8.41 -3.13
N LYS A 88 -22.24 -8.42 -2.05
CA LYS A 88 -21.75 -8.14 -0.70
C LYS A 88 -20.85 -9.25 -0.14
N LYS A 89 -20.96 -10.48 -0.65
CA LYS A 89 -20.16 -11.63 -0.20
C LYS A 89 -18.78 -11.68 -0.89
N VAL A 90 -18.62 -11.02 -2.03
CA VAL A 90 -17.37 -11.03 -2.80
C VAL A 90 -16.76 -9.63 -2.76
N PRO A 91 -15.53 -9.49 -2.22
CA PRO A 91 -14.84 -8.21 -2.24
C PRO A 91 -14.64 -7.69 -3.66
N GLY A 92 -15.10 -6.46 -3.94
CA GLY A 92 -15.00 -5.87 -5.28
C GLY A 92 -13.57 -5.77 -5.81
N ALA A 93 -12.60 -5.65 -4.92
CA ALA A 93 -11.18 -5.64 -5.27
C ALA A 93 -10.72 -6.95 -5.93
N ILE A 94 -11.24 -8.10 -5.49
CA ILE A 94 -10.90 -9.41 -6.09
C ILE A 94 -11.47 -9.50 -7.50
N VAL A 95 -12.72 -9.07 -7.68
CA VAL A 95 -13.37 -9.08 -9.00
C VAL A 95 -12.64 -8.15 -9.95
N ALA A 96 -12.31 -6.94 -9.50
CA ALA A 96 -11.55 -5.97 -10.28
C ALA A 96 -10.18 -6.53 -10.69
N LEU A 97 -9.47 -7.21 -9.78
CA LEU A 97 -8.19 -7.86 -10.05
C LEU A 97 -8.32 -8.93 -11.14
N LEU A 98 -9.27 -9.84 -11.01
CA LEU A 98 -9.45 -10.93 -11.98
C LEU A 98 -9.82 -10.40 -13.36
N VAL A 99 -10.75 -9.44 -13.44
CA VAL A 99 -11.15 -8.83 -14.71
C VAL A 99 -9.99 -8.04 -15.32
N SER A 100 -9.23 -7.30 -14.51
CA SER A 100 -8.09 -6.54 -15.03
C SER A 100 -6.97 -7.42 -15.57
N ILE A 101 -6.71 -8.60 -14.99
CA ILE A 101 -5.73 -9.56 -15.52
C ILE A 101 -6.17 -10.07 -16.90
N VAL A 102 -7.44 -10.45 -17.04
CA VAL A 102 -7.98 -10.93 -18.33
C VAL A 102 -7.94 -9.81 -19.37
N PHE A 103 -8.35 -8.60 -18.99
CA PHE A 103 -8.35 -7.44 -19.88
C PHE A 103 -6.95 -7.02 -20.28
N ALA A 104 -5.97 -7.04 -19.37
CA ALA A 104 -4.58 -6.73 -19.65
C ALA A 104 -3.96 -7.71 -20.66
N LYS A 105 -4.28 -9.01 -20.55
CA LYS A 105 -3.86 -10.02 -21.54
C LYS A 105 -4.52 -9.81 -22.91
N TRP A 106 -5.80 -9.45 -22.92
CA TRP A 106 -6.54 -9.21 -24.14
C TRP A 106 -6.02 -8.00 -24.93
N ILE A 107 -5.65 -6.93 -24.24
CA ILE A 107 -5.14 -5.68 -24.84
C ILE A 107 -3.65 -5.79 -25.22
N GLY A 108 -2.98 -6.87 -24.81
CA GLY A 108 -1.56 -7.07 -25.08
C GLY A 108 -0.66 -6.14 -24.29
N LEU A 109 -0.94 -5.99 -22.97
CA LEU A 109 -0.12 -5.15 -22.08
C LEU A 109 1.33 -5.64 -22.10
N GLY A 110 2.29 -4.71 -22.23
CA GLY A 110 3.71 -5.05 -22.28
C GLY A 110 4.18 -5.80 -21.02
N GLU A 111 4.99 -6.84 -21.20
CA GLU A 111 5.50 -7.66 -20.08
C GLU A 111 6.22 -6.85 -18.99
N SER A 112 6.74 -5.71 -19.34
CA SER A 112 7.42 -4.80 -18.39
C SER A 112 6.48 -4.17 -17.38
N LEU A 113 5.17 -4.13 -17.65
CA LEU A 113 4.14 -3.54 -16.78
C LEU A 113 3.49 -4.57 -15.86
N TYR A 114 3.74 -5.86 -16.08
CA TYR A 114 3.27 -6.90 -15.17
C TYR A 114 4.12 -6.93 -13.89
N VAL A 115 3.46 -7.20 -12.78
CA VAL A 115 4.15 -7.53 -11.52
C VAL A 115 4.76 -8.93 -11.68
N LYS A 116 6.08 -8.98 -11.74
CA LYS A 116 6.82 -10.25 -11.82
C LYS A 116 7.16 -10.72 -10.41
N PHE A 117 6.79 -11.94 -10.11
CA PHE A 117 7.28 -12.63 -8.93
C PHE A 117 8.56 -13.37 -9.32
N ASP A 118 9.71 -12.77 -9.04
CA ASP A 118 11.02 -13.31 -9.43
C ASP A 118 11.45 -14.52 -8.58
N LYS A 119 10.73 -14.80 -7.50
CA LYS A 119 11.04 -15.89 -6.57
C LYS A 119 9.84 -16.80 -6.36
N ASN A 120 10.11 -18.09 -6.19
CA ASN A 120 9.10 -19.03 -5.74
C ASN A 120 8.64 -18.62 -4.32
N LEU A 121 7.35 -18.85 -4.01
CA LEU A 121 6.79 -18.54 -2.69
C LEU A 121 7.58 -19.18 -1.53
N GLY A 122 8.21 -20.34 -1.77
CA GLY A 122 9.08 -21.00 -0.79
C GLY A 122 10.39 -20.27 -0.52
N ASP A 123 10.90 -19.51 -1.48
CA ASP A 123 12.14 -18.74 -1.35
C ASP A 123 11.93 -17.40 -0.62
N ILE A 124 10.66 -17.00 -0.46
CA ILE A 124 10.28 -15.77 0.25
C ILE A 124 10.18 -16.00 1.75
N LEU A 125 9.73 -17.20 2.15
CA LEU A 125 9.62 -17.62 3.55
C LEU A 125 10.88 -18.33 3.98
N TYR A 126 11.87 -17.62 4.50
CA TYR A 126 13.07 -18.21 5.06
C TYR A 126 13.44 -17.52 6.38
N LEU A 127 13.88 -18.33 7.32
CA LEU A 127 14.46 -17.83 8.56
C LEU A 127 15.83 -17.22 8.25
N ASN A 128 15.87 -15.91 8.17
CA ASN A 128 17.11 -15.18 8.02
C ASN A 128 17.33 -14.27 9.23
N VAL A 129 18.17 -14.70 10.12
CA VAL A 129 18.60 -13.89 11.26
C VAL A 129 19.90 -13.21 10.87
N ASP A 130 19.79 -11.99 10.33
CA ASP A 130 20.94 -11.17 9.99
C ASP A 130 21.24 -10.16 11.11
N PHE A 131 22.41 -10.24 11.67
CA PHE A 131 22.93 -9.29 12.66
C PHE A 131 23.73 -8.14 12.06
N GLY A 132 23.76 -8.01 10.73
CA GLY A 132 24.46 -6.94 10.02
C GLY A 132 24.05 -5.52 10.44
N GLY A 133 22.80 -5.36 10.89
CA GLY A 133 22.30 -4.10 11.43
C GLY A 133 23.04 -3.59 12.67
N ILE A 134 23.72 -4.48 13.43
CA ILE A 134 24.50 -4.12 14.63
C ILE A 134 25.72 -3.31 14.25
N SER A 135 26.29 -3.51 13.05
CA SER A 135 27.44 -2.75 12.56
C SER A 135 27.11 -1.25 12.39
N GLN A 136 25.83 -0.90 12.22
CA GLN A 136 25.32 0.49 12.12
C GLN A 136 24.32 0.77 13.24
N LEU A 137 24.72 0.58 14.48
CA LEU A 137 23.86 0.62 15.65
C LEU A 137 23.00 1.89 15.73
N GLY A 138 23.56 3.06 15.39
CA GLY A 138 22.82 4.33 15.42
C GLY A 138 21.64 4.35 14.44
N THR A 139 21.86 3.89 13.20
CA THR A 139 20.82 3.80 12.17
C THR A 139 19.80 2.72 12.55
N PHE A 140 20.26 1.58 13.05
CA PHE A 140 19.41 0.50 13.51
C PHE A 140 18.47 0.96 14.63
N LEU A 141 19.00 1.56 15.71
CA LEU A 141 18.20 2.05 16.83
C LEU A 141 17.19 3.12 16.40
N LYS A 142 17.61 4.03 15.51
CA LYS A 142 16.70 5.04 14.94
C LYS A 142 15.49 4.40 14.26
N HIS A 143 15.71 3.40 13.43
CA HIS A 143 14.60 2.71 12.73
C HIS A 143 13.74 1.88 13.71
N VAL A 144 14.35 1.19 14.67
CA VAL A 144 13.61 0.45 15.70
C VAL A 144 12.69 1.38 16.49
N MET A 145 13.22 2.52 16.97
CA MET A 145 12.43 3.51 17.70
C MET A 145 11.32 4.12 16.83
N MET A 146 11.63 4.44 15.57
CA MET A 146 10.66 4.99 14.64
C MET A 146 9.51 4.01 14.39
N PHE A 147 9.81 2.75 14.06
CA PHE A 147 8.78 1.74 13.83
C PHE A 147 7.98 1.42 15.10
N ALA A 148 8.63 1.35 16.27
CA ALA A 148 7.96 1.10 17.53
C ALA A 148 7.00 2.25 17.88
N LEU A 149 7.44 3.50 17.80
CA LEU A 149 6.60 4.67 18.14
C LEU A 149 5.49 4.87 17.11
N VAL A 150 5.83 4.92 15.82
CA VAL A 150 4.83 5.18 14.78
C VAL A 150 3.82 4.05 14.70
N GLY A 151 4.28 2.79 14.68
CA GLY A 151 3.39 1.62 14.62
C GLY A 151 2.47 1.51 15.84
N THR A 152 2.98 1.80 17.04
CA THR A 152 2.16 1.81 18.27
C THR A 152 1.12 2.93 18.23
N LEU A 153 1.52 4.16 17.90
CA LEU A 153 0.60 5.29 17.81
C LEU A 153 -0.48 5.07 16.75
N GLU A 154 -0.10 4.59 15.58
CA GLU A 154 -1.04 4.31 14.49
C GLU A 154 -2.03 3.21 14.87
N SER A 155 -1.55 2.14 15.50
CA SER A 155 -2.42 1.05 15.99
C SER A 155 -3.38 1.52 17.07
N MET A 156 -2.93 2.33 18.04
CA MET A 156 -3.80 2.90 19.07
C MET A 156 -4.88 3.81 18.48
N LEU A 157 -4.51 4.65 17.50
CA LEU A 157 -5.45 5.53 16.82
C LEU A 157 -6.49 4.73 16.03
N THR A 158 -6.05 3.67 15.37
CA THR A 158 -6.93 2.75 14.61
C THR A 158 -7.92 2.05 15.53
N VAL A 159 -7.45 1.46 16.63
CA VAL A 159 -8.33 0.79 17.61
C VAL A 159 -9.38 1.75 18.15
N ASN A 160 -8.99 2.95 18.57
CA ASN A 160 -9.93 3.96 19.03
C ASN A 160 -10.93 4.40 17.95
N ALA A 161 -10.49 4.50 16.69
CA ALA A 161 -11.37 4.83 15.57
C ALA A 161 -12.42 3.74 15.30
N ILE A 162 -12.04 2.48 15.42
CA ILE A 162 -12.91 1.33 15.25
C ILE A 162 -13.90 1.21 16.41
N ASP A 163 -13.45 1.37 17.66
CA ASP A 163 -14.32 1.36 18.84
C ASP A 163 -15.43 2.42 18.76
N THR A 164 -15.15 3.58 18.17
CA THR A 164 -16.16 4.61 17.96
C THR A 164 -17.17 4.29 16.88
N ARG A 165 -16.81 3.42 15.93
CA ARG A 165 -17.67 2.99 14.80
C ARG A 165 -18.44 1.71 15.08
N ASP A 166 -18.04 0.94 16.10
CA ASP A 166 -18.69 -0.32 16.42
C ASP A 166 -20.17 -0.10 16.82
N PRO A 167 -21.14 -0.66 16.09
CA PRO A 167 -22.56 -0.56 16.42
C PRO A 167 -22.90 -1.12 17.81
N TRP A 168 -22.12 -2.11 18.26
CA TRP A 168 -22.27 -2.78 19.55
C TRP A 168 -21.57 -2.03 20.70
N LYS A 169 -20.87 -0.93 20.39
CA LYS A 169 -20.11 -0.11 21.35
C LYS A 169 -19.13 -0.92 22.22
N ARG A 170 -18.59 -2.01 21.66
CA ARG A 170 -17.54 -2.79 22.33
C ARG A 170 -16.27 -1.94 22.46
N LYS A 171 -15.61 -2.07 23.58
CA LYS A 171 -14.31 -1.40 23.80
C LYS A 171 -13.19 -2.43 23.71
N SER A 172 -12.23 -2.15 22.85
CA SER A 172 -11.02 -2.93 22.71
C SER A 172 -10.07 -2.69 23.90
N ASN A 173 -9.30 -3.72 24.22
CA ASN A 173 -8.23 -3.57 25.19
C ASN A 173 -6.92 -3.24 24.48
N VAL A 174 -6.59 -1.95 24.43
CA VAL A 174 -5.43 -1.43 23.69
C VAL A 174 -4.12 -2.11 24.10
N ASP A 175 -3.92 -2.41 25.40
CA ASP A 175 -2.71 -3.06 25.88
C ASP A 175 -2.56 -4.48 25.35
N LYS A 176 -3.67 -5.24 25.28
CA LYS A 176 -3.67 -6.58 24.70
C LYS A 176 -3.42 -6.53 23.19
N ASP A 177 -4.03 -5.59 22.50
CA ASP A 177 -3.88 -5.43 21.06
C ASP A 177 -2.43 -5.07 20.69
N ILE A 178 -1.80 -4.14 21.41
CA ILE A 178 -0.41 -3.76 21.19
C ILE A 178 0.54 -4.93 21.48
N LYS A 179 0.30 -5.69 22.54
CA LYS A 179 1.12 -6.90 22.85
C LYS A 179 0.98 -7.95 21.76
N ALA A 180 -0.24 -8.20 21.29
CA ALA A 180 -0.49 -9.14 20.20
C ALA A 180 0.19 -8.69 18.90
N LEU A 181 0.09 -7.39 18.58
CA LEU A 181 0.75 -6.78 17.43
C LEU A 181 2.27 -6.89 17.53
N GLY A 182 2.84 -6.64 18.71
CA GLY A 182 4.28 -6.77 18.95
C GLY A 182 4.77 -8.19 18.73
N LEU A 183 4.06 -9.20 19.29
CA LEU A 183 4.35 -10.60 19.05
C LEU A 183 4.22 -10.98 17.58
N GLY A 184 3.17 -10.54 16.91
CA GLY A 184 2.97 -10.75 15.47
C GLY A 184 4.12 -10.17 14.64
N ASN A 185 4.57 -8.96 14.97
CA ASN A 185 5.69 -8.32 14.30
C ASN A 185 7.04 -9.01 14.57
N MET A 186 7.25 -9.56 15.77
CA MET A 186 8.43 -10.38 16.05
C MET A 186 8.47 -11.63 15.16
N VAL A 187 7.35 -12.35 15.07
CA VAL A 187 7.25 -13.55 14.21
C VAL A 187 7.40 -13.18 12.74
N ALA A 188 6.74 -12.10 12.28
CA ALA A 188 6.88 -11.61 10.91
C ALA A 188 8.33 -11.24 10.59
N GLY A 189 9.02 -10.53 11.49
CA GLY A 189 10.43 -10.17 11.30
C GLY A 189 11.36 -11.38 11.20
N LEU A 190 11.12 -12.42 12.02
CA LEU A 190 11.88 -13.68 11.94
C LEU A 190 11.66 -14.43 10.62
N LEU A 191 10.48 -14.30 10.02
CA LEU A 191 10.12 -14.92 8.74
C LEU A 191 10.41 -14.02 7.51
N GLY A 192 11.10 -12.91 7.71
CA GLY A 192 11.40 -11.96 6.63
C GLY A 192 10.19 -11.12 6.17
N GLY A 193 9.13 -11.07 6.98
CA GLY A 193 7.92 -10.30 6.70
C GLY A 193 8.07 -8.82 6.99
N LEU A 194 7.16 -8.03 6.44
CA LEU A 194 7.07 -6.59 6.71
C LEU A 194 6.39 -6.33 8.07
N PRO A 195 6.72 -5.20 8.73
CA PRO A 195 6.02 -4.81 9.95
C PRO A 195 4.53 -4.62 9.69
N MET A 196 3.71 -5.16 10.57
CA MET A 196 2.26 -5.05 10.52
C MET A 196 1.78 -3.98 11.50
N ILE A 197 0.71 -3.31 11.13
CA ILE A 197 -0.04 -2.36 11.96
C ILE A 197 -1.53 -2.70 11.90
N SER A 198 -2.29 -2.22 12.87
CA SER A 198 -3.74 -2.29 12.81
C SER A 198 -4.26 -1.38 11.72
N GLU A 199 -5.20 -1.86 10.89
CA GLU A 199 -5.71 -1.13 9.74
C GLU A 199 -7.21 -0.90 9.84
N VAL A 200 -7.64 0.35 9.66
CA VAL A 200 -9.05 0.76 9.76
C VAL A 200 -9.91 0.06 8.72
N ALA A 201 -9.42 -0.10 7.48
CA ALA A 201 -10.20 -0.69 6.40
C ALA A 201 -10.55 -2.15 6.67
N ARG A 202 -9.58 -2.96 7.07
CA ARG A 202 -9.78 -4.37 7.42
C ARG A 202 -10.66 -4.54 8.65
N SER A 203 -10.43 -3.74 9.68
CA SER A 203 -11.22 -3.79 10.91
C SER A 203 -12.67 -3.37 10.65
N SER A 204 -12.90 -2.34 9.82
CA SER A 204 -14.25 -1.90 9.44
C SER A 204 -15.02 -2.93 8.61
N ALA A 205 -14.32 -3.77 7.84
CA ALA A 205 -14.96 -4.85 7.09
C ALA A 205 -15.40 -6.02 7.98
N ASN A 206 -14.92 -6.05 9.22
CA ASN A 206 -15.16 -7.14 10.18
C ASN A 206 -16.24 -6.78 11.23
N ILE A 207 -16.78 -5.56 11.19
CA ILE A 207 -17.87 -5.03 12.02
C ILE A 207 -19.19 -5.16 11.25
#